data_2b6a3df4f577c8f558289a829f97cb58
#
_entry.id   2b6a3df4f577c8f558289a829f97cb58
#
_cell.length_a   1.000
_cell.length_b   1.000
_cell.length_c   1.000
_cell.angle_alpha   90.00
_cell.angle_beta   90.00
_cell.angle_gamma   90.00
#
_symmetry.space_group_name_H-M   'P 1'
#
loop_
_entity.id
_entity.type
_entity.pdbx_description
1 polymer ?
#
loop_
_entity_poly.entity_id
_entity_poly.type
_entity_poly.pdbx_seq_one_letter_code
_entity_poly.pdbx_strand_id
1 'polypeptide(L)'
;MTRFEREKLEKEILKICAEYEEKFSYIISKQEDNLEQQLLDLFYELFEKVYAIVLKYIKRESIEIPSKEEISNLLFKKDGKTLEDRVRIHFTDFSNSLKSLEDKIILLNKICKIEKTEVVNLTNAAIYYKLKDKATHIVVYGGGSDTCDCEAHHGIFLANEFDATTMLPPFHSNCGCSAYLIINGEEIDV
;
A
#
# COMPACT_ATOMS: atom_id res chain seq x y z
N MET A 1 14.72 -0.97 -12.18
CA MET A 1 13.55 -0.24 -12.73
C MET A 1 13.99 1.19 -12.97
N THR A 2 13.85 1.71 -14.17
CA THR A 2 14.19 3.10 -14.49
C THR A 2 13.10 4.05 -13.97
N ARG A 3 13.42 5.35 -13.81
CA ARG A 3 12.43 6.37 -13.45
C ARG A 3 11.21 6.37 -14.39
N PHE A 4 11.44 6.20 -15.69
CA PHE A 4 10.37 6.15 -16.68
C PHE A 4 9.47 4.91 -16.51
N GLU A 5 10.03 3.76 -16.15
CA GLU A 5 9.27 2.55 -15.83
C GLU A 5 8.46 2.75 -14.54
N ARG A 6 9.02 3.45 -13.53
CA ARG A 6 8.30 3.79 -12.31
C ARG A 6 7.09 4.69 -12.58
N GLU A 7 7.26 5.75 -13.36
CA GLU A 7 6.16 6.64 -13.74
C GLU A 7 5.04 5.92 -14.51
N LYS A 8 5.39 4.92 -15.34
CA LYS A 8 4.39 4.08 -16.02
C LYS A 8 3.66 3.17 -15.06
N LEU A 9 4.39 2.52 -14.16
CA LEU A 9 3.83 1.67 -13.11
C LEU A 9 2.82 2.44 -12.27
N GLU A 10 3.19 3.63 -11.80
CA GLU A 10 2.30 4.49 -10.99
C GLU A 10 1.02 4.87 -11.74
N LYS A 11 1.11 5.22 -13.02
CA LYS A 11 -0.07 5.51 -13.86
C LYS A 11 -0.99 4.30 -14.03
N GLU A 12 -0.43 3.11 -14.20
CA GLU A 12 -1.19 1.87 -14.32
C GLU A 12 -1.88 1.52 -12.98
N ILE A 13 -1.18 1.68 -11.86
CA ILE A 13 -1.73 1.51 -10.51
C ILE A 13 -2.86 2.51 -10.24
N LEU A 14 -2.64 3.80 -10.50
CA LEU A 14 -3.66 4.84 -10.29
C LEU A 14 -4.95 4.56 -11.08
N LYS A 15 -4.84 4.02 -12.29
CA LYS A 15 -6.01 3.63 -13.09
C LYS A 15 -6.80 2.52 -12.41
N ILE A 16 -6.10 1.52 -11.86
CA ILE A 16 -6.75 0.41 -11.16
C ILE A 16 -7.39 0.91 -9.86
N CYS A 17 -6.70 1.75 -9.08
CA CYS A 17 -7.27 2.35 -7.89
C CYS A 17 -8.60 3.08 -8.20
N ALA A 18 -8.65 3.87 -9.28
CA ALA A 18 -9.88 4.55 -9.67
C ALA A 18 -11.04 3.56 -9.98
N GLU A 19 -10.75 2.43 -10.66
CA GLU A 19 -11.74 1.38 -10.89
C GLU A 19 -12.26 0.76 -9.59
N TYR A 20 -11.40 0.62 -8.58
CA TYR A 20 -11.80 0.07 -7.27
C TYR A 20 -12.49 1.09 -6.38
N GLU A 21 -12.14 2.35 -6.44
CA GLU A 21 -12.89 3.43 -5.77
C GLU A 21 -14.36 3.45 -6.23
N GLU A 22 -14.63 3.22 -7.53
CA GLU A 22 -16.00 3.07 -8.05
C GLU A 22 -16.69 1.82 -7.49
N LYS A 23 -16.01 0.67 -7.40
CA LYS A 23 -16.55 -0.56 -6.80
C LYS A 23 -16.85 -0.38 -5.31
N PHE A 24 -15.94 0.23 -4.54
CA PHE A 24 -16.16 0.55 -3.13
C PHE A 24 -17.39 1.45 -2.95
N SER A 25 -17.49 2.50 -3.77
CA SER A 25 -18.65 3.39 -3.76
C SER A 25 -19.95 2.64 -4.04
N TYR A 26 -19.96 1.75 -5.03
CA TYR A 26 -21.13 0.95 -5.37
C TYR A 26 -21.56 0.03 -4.21
N ILE A 27 -20.63 -0.72 -3.60
CA ILE A 27 -20.93 -1.62 -2.49
C ILE A 27 -21.45 -0.83 -1.28
N ILE A 28 -20.80 0.26 -0.91
CA ILE A 28 -21.23 1.12 0.21
C ILE A 28 -22.63 1.70 -0.05
N SER A 29 -22.98 1.99 -1.30
CA SER A 29 -24.32 2.48 -1.65
C SER A 29 -25.42 1.46 -1.43
N LYS A 30 -25.12 0.17 -1.61
CA LYS A 30 -26.08 -0.95 -1.50
C LYS A 30 -26.45 -1.32 -0.08
N GLN A 31 -25.55 -1.13 0.88
CA GLN A 31 -25.76 -1.46 2.31
C GLN A 31 -26.21 -2.91 2.55
N GLU A 32 -25.54 -3.86 1.94
CA GLU A 32 -25.82 -5.28 2.17
C GLU A 32 -25.29 -5.74 3.54
N ASP A 33 -25.90 -6.78 4.11
CA ASP A 33 -25.59 -7.26 5.47
C ASP A 33 -24.13 -7.73 5.66
N ASN A 34 -23.42 -8.04 4.58
CA ASN A 34 -22.02 -8.49 4.58
C ASN A 34 -21.03 -7.44 4.04
N LEU A 35 -21.36 -6.16 4.15
CA LEU A 35 -20.58 -5.05 3.57
C LEU A 35 -19.10 -5.07 4.00
N GLU A 36 -18.79 -5.36 5.27
CA GLU A 36 -17.39 -5.45 5.75
C GLU A 36 -16.61 -6.51 4.97
N GLN A 37 -17.19 -7.70 4.80
CA GLN A 37 -16.53 -8.78 4.07
C GLN A 37 -16.37 -8.45 2.58
N GLN A 38 -17.37 -7.85 1.96
CA GLN A 38 -17.29 -7.42 0.55
C GLN A 38 -16.19 -6.38 0.34
N LEU A 39 -16.03 -5.43 1.25
CA LEU A 39 -14.94 -4.46 1.20
C LEU A 39 -13.57 -5.12 1.33
N LEU A 40 -13.42 -6.07 2.25
CA LEU A 40 -12.17 -6.83 2.42
C LEU A 40 -11.84 -7.66 1.19
N ASP A 41 -12.81 -8.34 0.60
CA ASP A 41 -12.60 -9.12 -0.63
C ASP A 41 -12.16 -8.23 -1.80
N LEU A 42 -12.74 -7.03 -1.94
CA LEU A 42 -12.30 -6.06 -2.93
C LEU A 42 -10.89 -5.53 -2.68
N PHE A 43 -10.50 -5.31 -1.43
CA PHE A 43 -9.13 -4.92 -1.10
C PHE A 43 -8.13 -5.99 -1.56
N TYR A 44 -8.38 -7.26 -1.25
CA TYR A 44 -7.49 -8.34 -1.65
C TYR A 44 -7.44 -8.52 -3.17
N GLU A 45 -8.59 -8.40 -3.88
CA GLU A 45 -8.61 -8.42 -5.34
C GLU A 45 -7.78 -7.28 -5.96
N LEU A 46 -7.88 -6.07 -5.41
CA LEU A 46 -7.06 -4.92 -5.80
C LEU A 46 -5.57 -5.21 -5.57
N PHE A 47 -5.20 -5.72 -4.40
CA PHE A 47 -3.82 -5.96 -4.03
C PHE A 47 -3.16 -7.04 -4.88
N GLU A 48 -3.87 -8.11 -5.22
CA GLU A 48 -3.41 -9.13 -6.17
C GLU A 48 -3.09 -8.50 -7.54
N LYS A 49 -3.95 -7.61 -8.04
CA LYS A 49 -3.72 -6.90 -9.31
C LYS A 49 -2.53 -5.95 -9.24
N VAL A 50 -2.43 -5.15 -8.18
CA VAL A 50 -1.30 -4.24 -7.96
C VAL A 50 0.01 -5.03 -7.92
N TYR A 51 0.05 -6.11 -7.15
CA TYR A 51 1.24 -6.96 -7.03
C TYR A 51 1.65 -7.55 -8.38
N ALA A 52 0.69 -8.09 -9.14
CA ALA A 52 0.96 -8.65 -10.47
C ALA A 52 1.56 -7.61 -11.44
N ILE A 53 1.07 -6.36 -11.40
CA ILE A 53 1.60 -5.28 -12.21
C ILE A 53 3.01 -4.91 -11.77
N VAL A 54 3.27 -4.79 -10.47
CA VAL A 54 4.63 -4.53 -9.95
C VAL A 54 5.60 -5.59 -10.46
N LEU A 55 5.26 -6.88 -10.36
CA LEU A 55 6.10 -7.97 -10.86
C LEU A 55 6.41 -7.86 -12.36
N LYS A 56 5.43 -7.47 -13.17
CA LYS A 56 5.62 -7.24 -14.61
C LYS A 56 6.68 -6.15 -14.87
N TYR A 57 6.65 -5.05 -14.11
CA TYR A 57 7.61 -3.94 -14.28
C TYR A 57 9.01 -4.25 -13.79
N ILE A 58 9.17 -5.10 -12.78
CA ILE A 58 10.50 -5.56 -12.34
C ILE A 58 11.04 -6.75 -13.16
N LYS A 59 10.39 -7.06 -14.29
CA LYS A 59 10.85 -8.03 -15.31
C LYS A 59 11.16 -9.43 -14.76
N ARG A 60 10.28 -9.98 -13.93
CA ARG A 60 10.38 -11.36 -13.47
C ARG A 60 9.70 -12.32 -14.45
N GLU A 61 10.41 -13.41 -14.79
CA GLU A 61 9.97 -14.43 -15.76
C GLU A 61 8.77 -15.26 -15.27
N SER A 62 8.58 -15.39 -13.96
CA SER A 62 7.41 -16.05 -13.37
C SER A 62 6.65 -15.10 -12.47
N ILE A 63 5.38 -14.87 -12.81
CA ILE A 63 4.44 -14.12 -11.98
C ILE A 63 3.75 -15.14 -11.09
N GLU A 64 4.30 -15.35 -9.91
CA GLU A 64 3.62 -16.10 -8.85
C GLU A 64 2.89 -15.07 -7.99
N ILE A 65 1.55 -15.05 -8.12
CA ILE A 65 0.70 -14.17 -7.32
C ILE A 65 0.69 -14.71 -5.89
N PRO A 66 1.06 -13.91 -4.89
CA PRO A 66 1.07 -14.38 -3.52
C PRO A 66 -0.34 -14.69 -3.02
N SER A 67 -0.43 -15.61 -2.07
CA SER A 67 -1.68 -15.89 -1.35
C SER A 67 -2.16 -14.66 -0.56
N LYS A 68 -3.43 -14.65 -0.16
CA LYS A 68 -3.97 -13.59 0.71
C LYS A 68 -3.16 -13.42 2.00
N GLU A 69 -2.66 -14.51 2.57
CA GLU A 69 -1.82 -14.47 3.78
C GLU A 69 -0.47 -13.79 3.51
N GLU A 70 0.18 -14.10 2.40
CA GLU A 70 1.44 -13.46 2.01
C GLU A 70 1.23 -11.97 1.73
N ILE A 71 0.15 -11.60 1.04
CA ILE A 71 -0.23 -10.19 0.84
C ILE A 71 -0.46 -9.52 2.18
N SER A 72 -1.25 -10.12 3.09
CA SER A 72 -1.53 -9.56 4.42
C SER A 72 -0.24 -9.29 5.22
N ASN A 73 0.78 -10.14 5.07
CA ASN A 73 2.08 -9.94 5.71
C ASN A 73 2.90 -8.79 5.13
N LEU A 74 2.62 -8.39 3.88
CA LEU A 74 3.26 -7.24 3.23
C LEU A 74 2.55 -5.92 3.54
N LEU A 75 1.30 -5.96 4.02
CA LEU A 75 0.51 -4.77 4.30
C LEU A 75 1.01 -4.04 5.54
N PHE A 76 0.74 -2.76 5.55
CA PHE A 76 1.14 -1.88 6.63
C PHE A 76 0.40 -2.19 7.93
N LYS A 77 1.14 -2.45 9.00
CA LYS A 77 0.61 -2.71 10.35
C LYS A 77 0.80 -1.49 11.23
N LYS A 78 -0.11 -0.52 11.11
CA LYS A 78 -0.10 0.65 11.98
C LYS A 78 -0.58 0.27 13.38
N ASP A 79 0.21 0.57 14.39
CA ASP A 79 -0.12 0.29 15.79
C ASP A 79 -0.46 -1.19 16.04
N GLY A 80 0.14 -2.12 15.28
CA GLY A 80 -0.14 -3.56 15.36
C GLY A 80 -1.49 -3.98 14.76
N LYS A 81 -2.24 -3.06 14.15
CA LYS A 81 -3.56 -3.34 13.56
C LYS A 81 -3.42 -3.88 12.13
N THR A 82 -4.13 -4.96 11.85
CA THR A 82 -4.24 -5.52 10.50
C THR A 82 -5.14 -4.66 9.60
N LEU A 83 -5.19 -4.99 8.31
CA LEU A 83 -6.15 -4.37 7.38
C LEU A 83 -7.59 -4.56 7.88
N GLU A 84 -7.92 -5.79 8.27
CA GLU A 84 -9.24 -6.17 8.80
C GLU A 84 -9.62 -5.32 10.02
N ASP A 85 -8.69 -5.15 10.97
CA ASP A 85 -8.93 -4.32 12.15
C ASP A 85 -9.23 -2.88 11.78
N ARG A 86 -8.50 -2.32 10.81
CA ARG A 86 -8.67 -0.93 10.37
C ARG A 86 -9.99 -0.73 9.62
N VAL A 87 -10.36 -1.65 8.75
CA VAL A 87 -11.66 -1.64 8.07
C VAL A 87 -12.78 -1.76 9.10
N ARG A 88 -12.69 -2.70 10.03
CA ARG A 88 -13.68 -2.94 11.08
C ARG A 88 -13.88 -1.74 12.01
N ILE A 89 -12.81 -1.07 12.43
CA ILE A 89 -12.90 0.13 13.27
C ILE A 89 -13.76 1.19 12.58
N HIS A 90 -13.47 1.47 11.31
CA HIS A 90 -14.24 2.45 10.57
C HIS A 90 -15.68 2.00 10.32
N PHE A 91 -15.89 0.70 10.14
CA PHE A 91 -17.22 0.14 9.96
C PHE A 91 -18.06 0.20 11.26
N THR A 92 -17.47 -0.09 12.40
CA THR A 92 -18.15 -0.06 13.70
C THR A 92 -18.64 1.35 14.05
N ASP A 93 -17.88 2.38 13.72
CA ASP A 93 -18.28 3.78 13.90
C ASP A 93 -19.55 4.14 13.10
N PHE A 94 -19.82 3.43 12.02
CA PHE A 94 -20.92 3.70 11.07
C PHE A 94 -22.02 2.64 11.04
N SER A 95 -21.83 1.46 11.64
CA SER A 95 -22.78 0.33 11.54
C SER A 95 -24.19 0.66 12.00
N ASN A 96 -24.34 1.65 12.90
CA ASN A 96 -25.64 2.10 13.40
C ASN A 96 -26.21 3.32 12.64
N SER A 97 -25.46 3.97 11.75
CA SER A 97 -25.79 5.29 11.19
C SER A 97 -25.67 5.40 9.66
N LEU A 98 -25.29 4.35 8.91
CA LEU A 98 -25.16 4.39 7.44
C LEU A 98 -26.50 4.70 6.69
N LYS A 99 -27.36 5.49 7.31
CA LYS A 99 -28.67 5.86 6.74
C LYS A 99 -28.60 7.10 5.87
N SER A 100 -27.65 7.99 6.12
CA SER A 100 -27.48 9.23 5.37
C SER A 100 -26.49 9.10 4.22
N LEU A 101 -26.65 9.93 3.21
CA LEU A 101 -25.65 10.05 2.12
C LEU A 101 -24.31 10.56 2.66
N GLU A 102 -24.34 11.43 3.66
CA GLU A 102 -23.14 11.99 4.29
C GLU A 102 -22.31 10.91 4.98
N ASP A 103 -22.93 10.01 5.75
CA ASP A 103 -22.24 8.89 6.40
C ASP A 103 -21.57 7.97 5.38
N LYS A 104 -22.24 7.70 4.26
CA LYS A 104 -21.69 6.89 3.16
C LYS A 104 -20.46 7.55 2.53
N ILE A 105 -20.49 8.85 2.30
CA ILE A 105 -19.36 9.62 1.77
C ILE A 105 -18.19 9.60 2.76
N ILE A 106 -18.45 9.76 4.06
CA ILE A 106 -17.41 9.72 5.07
C ILE A 106 -16.76 8.33 5.12
N LEU A 107 -17.55 7.26 5.12
CA LEU A 107 -17.02 5.90 5.09
C LEU A 107 -16.18 5.66 3.82
N LEU A 108 -16.69 6.03 2.64
CA LEU A 108 -15.96 5.89 1.39
C LEU A 108 -14.61 6.61 1.43
N ASN A 109 -14.56 7.84 1.94
CA ASN A 109 -13.32 8.59 2.07
C ASN A 109 -12.31 7.89 2.99
N LYS A 110 -12.78 7.26 4.09
CA LYS A 110 -11.92 6.48 4.99
C LYS A 110 -11.39 5.22 4.31
N ILE A 111 -12.23 4.50 3.58
CA ILE A 111 -11.86 3.30 2.82
C ILE A 111 -10.84 3.64 1.72
N CYS A 112 -11.08 4.69 0.93
CA CYS A 112 -10.12 5.14 -0.09
C CYS A 112 -8.78 5.61 0.51
N LYS A 113 -8.78 6.16 1.73
CA LYS A 113 -7.54 6.51 2.42
C LYS A 113 -6.73 5.28 2.85
N ILE A 114 -7.40 4.22 3.33
CA ILE A 114 -6.75 2.93 3.61
C ILE A 114 -6.17 2.37 2.32
N GLU A 115 -6.98 2.30 1.27
CA GLU A 115 -6.58 1.82 -0.05
C GLU A 115 -5.28 2.46 -0.54
N LYS A 116 -5.24 3.78 -0.62
CA LYS A 116 -4.06 4.52 -1.11
C LYS A 116 -2.81 4.22 -0.28
N THR A 117 -2.95 4.16 1.04
CA THR A 117 -1.82 3.84 1.92
C THR A 117 -1.33 2.42 1.67
N GLU A 118 -2.23 1.45 1.58
CA GLU A 118 -1.87 0.04 1.41
C GLU A 118 -1.31 -0.26 0.02
N VAL A 119 -1.83 0.38 -1.02
CA VAL A 119 -1.31 0.22 -2.39
C VAL A 119 0.13 0.72 -2.48
N VAL A 120 0.45 1.86 -1.88
CA VAL A 120 1.83 2.37 -1.83
C VAL A 120 2.72 1.42 -1.04
N ASN A 121 2.28 0.99 0.15
CA ASN A 121 3.04 0.06 0.98
C ASN A 121 3.31 -1.27 0.26
N LEU A 122 2.27 -1.87 -0.33
CA LEU A 122 2.39 -3.12 -1.08
C LEU A 122 3.34 -2.98 -2.28
N THR A 123 3.25 -1.87 -3.02
CA THR A 123 4.13 -1.59 -4.15
C THR A 123 5.58 -1.53 -3.69
N ASN A 124 5.87 -0.77 -2.65
CA ASN A 124 7.20 -0.61 -2.10
C ASN A 124 7.73 -1.96 -1.55
N ALA A 125 6.92 -2.67 -0.77
CA ALA A 125 7.29 -3.97 -0.23
C ALA A 125 7.56 -4.99 -1.35
N ALA A 126 6.72 -5.06 -2.38
CA ALA A 126 6.89 -5.98 -3.50
C ALA A 126 8.20 -5.72 -4.26
N ILE A 127 8.54 -4.46 -4.54
CA ILE A 127 9.81 -4.08 -5.18
C ILE A 127 10.99 -4.45 -4.26
N TYR A 128 10.93 -4.04 -2.99
CA TYR A 128 11.96 -4.32 -2.01
C TYR A 128 12.26 -5.82 -1.89
N TYR A 129 11.26 -6.64 -1.56
CA TYR A 129 11.48 -8.07 -1.34
C TYR A 129 11.95 -8.83 -2.57
N LYS A 130 11.67 -8.33 -3.77
CA LYS A 130 12.15 -8.93 -5.02
C LYS A 130 13.57 -8.51 -5.42
N LEU A 131 14.06 -7.38 -4.92
CA LEU A 131 15.35 -6.81 -5.33
C LEU A 131 16.38 -6.72 -4.20
N LYS A 132 15.99 -6.86 -2.93
CA LYS A 132 16.86 -6.66 -1.76
C LYS A 132 18.15 -7.48 -1.80
N ASP A 133 18.10 -8.73 -2.29
CA ASP A 133 19.26 -9.61 -2.34
C ASP A 133 20.35 -9.14 -3.32
N LYS A 134 20.02 -8.17 -4.20
CA LYS A 134 20.95 -7.52 -5.12
C LYS A 134 21.42 -6.15 -4.64
N ALA A 135 20.75 -5.61 -3.63
CA ALA A 135 21.06 -4.30 -3.11
C ALA A 135 22.26 -4.34 -2.15
N THR A 136 23.09 -3.32 -2.21
CA THR A 136 24.14 -3.09 -1.22
C THR A 136 23.66 -2.20 -0.08
N HIS A 137 22.87 -1.19 -0.40
CA HIS A 137 22.33 -0.24 0.55
C HIS A 137 20.86 0.09 0.23
N ILE A 138 20.18 0.58 1.24
CA ILE A 138 18.85 1.15 1.15
C ILE A 138 18.90 2.57 1.70
N VAL A 139 18.35 3.51 0.95
CA VAL A 139 18.29 4.91 1.37
C VAL A 139 16.83 5.28 1.59
N VAL A 140 16.52 5.73 2.79
CA VAL A 140 15.21 6.26 3.15
C VAL A 140 15.32 7.76 3.32
N TYR A 141 14.48 8.49 2.62
CA TYR A 141 14.47 9.95 2.64
C TYR A 141 13.05 10.48 2.42
N GLY A 142 12.84 11.75 2.62
CA GLY A 142 11.59 12.32 2.17
C GLY A 142 11.27 13.67 2.70
N GLY A 143 10.20 14.22 2.13
CA GLY A 143 9.61 15.48 2.50
C GLY A 143 8.62 15.27 3.65
N GLY A 144 9.11 14.98 4.85
CA GLY A 144 8.28 15.08 6.04
C GLY A 144 7.72 16.49 6.18
N SER A 145 6.48 16.64 6.61
CA SER A 145 6.05 17.92 7.19
C SER A 145 6.78 18.11 8.51
N ASP A 146 7.02 19.33 8.93
CA ASP A 146 7.66 19.68 10.22
C ASP A 146 7.00 19.06 11.46
N THR A 147 5.90 18.34 11.26
CA THR A 147 5.11 17.65 12.30
C THR A 147 5.16 16.13 12.20
N CYS A 148 6.03 15.57 11.35
CA CYS A 148 6.11 14.15 11.10
C CYS A 148 7.38 13.55 11.74
N ASP A 149 7.22 12.53 12.58
CA ASP A 149 8.33 11.80 13.21
C ASP A 149 9.10 10.88 12.21
N CYS A 150 8.79 10.99 10.90
CA CYS A 150 9.42 10.17 9.86
C CYS A 150 10.94 10.37 9.76
N GLU A 151 11.46 11.52 10.17
CA GLU A 151 12.90 11.80 10.13
C GLU A 151 13.73 10.79 10.94
N ALA A 152 13.13 10.21 11.98
CA ALA A 152 13.78 9.17 12.77
C ALA A 152 14.10 7.88 11.95
N HIS A 153 13.43 7.71 10.81
CA HIS A 153 13.60 6.57 9.89
C HIS A 153 14.48 6.91 8.67
N HIS A 154 14.90 8.18 8.52
CA HIS A 154 15.72 8.58 7.38
C HIS A 154 17.17 8.16 7.57
N GLY A 155 17.82 7.73 6.50
CA GLY A 155 19.23 7.35 6.53
C GLY A 155 19.63 6.44 5.38
N ILE A 156 20.89 6.03 5.46
CA ILE A 156 21.50 5.04 4.56
C ILE A 156 21.79 3.80 5.40
N PHE A 157 21.23 2.69 4.99
CA PHE A 157 21.29 1.43 5.71
C PHE A 157 21.94 0.35 4.85
N LEU A 158 22.67 -0.57 5.45
CA LEU A 158 23.11 -1.78 4.75
C LEU A 158 21.88 -2.66 4.45
N ALA A 159 21.81 -3.22 3.25
CA ALA A 159 20.64 -3.98 2.82
C ALA A 159 20.37 -5.23 3.69
N ASN A 160 21.43 -5.84 4.23
CA ASN A 160 21.33 -7.01 5.12
C ASN A 160 20.92 -6.68 6.56
N GLU A 161 20.95 -5.41 6.96
CA GLU A 161 20.59 -4.94 8.30
C GLU A 161 19.24 -4.18 8.31
N PHE A 162 18.67 -3.96 7.13
CA PHE A 162 17.44 -3.18 6.97
C PHE A 162 16.20 -4.00 7.32
N ASP A 163 15.46 -3.54 8.32
CA ASP A 163 14.15 -4.10 8.67
C ASP A 163 13.03 -3.39 7.91
N ALA A 164 12.62 -3.97 6.79
CA ALA A 164 11.56 -3.40 5.96
C ALA A 164 10.19 -3.32 6.66
N THR A 165 9.96 -4.10 7.72
CA THR A 165 8.68 -4.10 8.43
C THR A 165 8.47 -2.82 9.24
N THR A 166 9.55 -2.16 9.63
CA THR A 166 9.52 -0.94 10.45
C THR A 166 10.13 0.27 9.75
N MET A 167 11.00 0.05 8.75
CA MET A 167 11.83 1.10 8.15
C MET A 167 11.49 1.41 6.70
N LEU A 168 10.57 0.65 6.06
CA LEU A 168 10.14 0.93 4.69
C LEU A 168 8.92 1.89 4.69
N PRO A 169 8.96 3.02 3.94
CA PRO A 169 7.78 3.86 3.79
C PRO A 169 6.61 3.13 3.12
N PRO A 170 5.35 3.52 3.41
CA PRO A 170 4.91 4.66 4.19
C PRO A 170 4.89 4.41 5.70
N PHE A 171 5.29 5.39 6.51
CA PHE A 171 5.28 5.27 7.98
C PHE A 171 3.91 5.63 8.61
N HIS A 172 3.07 6.33 7.86
CA HIS A 172 1.72 6.72 8.25
C HIS A 172 0.88 7.07 7.01
N SER A 173 -0.41 7.28 7.18
CA SER A 173 -1.29 7.77 6.11
C SER A 173 -0.82 9.14 5.60
N ASN A 174 -0.75 9.31 4.27
CA ASN A 174 -0.20 10.51 3.59
C ASN A 174 1.30 10.73 3.86
N CYS A 175 2.06 9.67 4.12
CA CYS A 175 3.51 9.76 4.22
C CYS A 175 4.12 10.18 2.87
N GLY A 176 4.96 11.21 2.90
CA GLY A 176 5.70 11.70 1.72
C GLY A 176 7.13 11.17 1.64
N CYS A 177 7.49 10.21 2.49
CA CYS A 177 8.80 9.58 2.46
C CYS A 177 8.90 8.56 1.34
N SER A 178 10.11 8.40 0.82
CA SER A 178 10.46 7.45 -0.24
C SER A 178 11.68 6.64 0.18
N ALA A 179 11.88 5.52 -0.50
CA ALA A 179 13.08 4.73 -0.37
C ALA A 179 13.62 4.35 -1.75
N TYR A 180 14.91 4.09 -1.85
CA TYR A 180 15.49 3.47 -3.02
C TYR A 180 16.59 2.47 -2.63
N LEU A 181 16.75 1.46 -3.47
CA LEU A 181 17.80 0.46 -3.35
C LEU A 181 19.00 0.88 -4.18
N ILE A 182 20.20 0.71 -3.65
CA ILE A 182 21.44 0.84 -4.43
C ILE A 182 21.85 -0.53 -4.94
N ILE A 183 21.74 -0.73 -6.27
CA ILE A 183 22.08 -1.97 -6.95
C ILE A 183 23.12 -1.66 -8.03
N ASN A 184 24.34 -2.22 -7.90
CA ASN A 184 25.46 -1.95 -8.80
C ASN A 184 25.81 -0.46 -8.96
N GLY A 185 25.57 0.34 -7.92
CA GLY A 185 25.78 1.78 -7.90
C GLY A 185 24.65 2.61 -8.54
N GLU A 186 23.57 1.97 -8.98
CA GLU A 186 22.38 2.63 -9.52
C GLU A 186 21.26 2.69 -8.48
N GLU A 187 20.48 3.76 -8.50
CA GLU A 187 19.31 3.96 -7.64
C GLU A 187 18.08 3.33 -8.28
N ILE A 188 17.39 2.48 -7.52
CA ILE A 188 16.13 1.84 -7.90
C ILE A 188 15.06 2.27 -6.91
N ASP A 189 14.10 3.07 -7.34
CA ASP A 189 12.97 3.50 -6.50
C ASP A 189 12.15 2.30 -6.01
N VAL A 190 11.76 2.37 -4.75
CA VAL A 190 10.97 1.36 -4.03
C VAL A 190 9.63 1.95 -3.64
#